data_1e9a1e38ae911619734b673cd09787fc
#
_entry.id   1e9a1e38ae911619734b673cd09787fc
#
_cell.length_a   1.000
_cell.length_b   1.000
_cell.length_c   1.000
_cell.angle_alpha   90.00
_cell.angle_beta   90.00
_cell.angle_gamma   90.00
#
_symmetry.space_group_name_H-M   'P 1'
#
loop_
_entity.id
_entity.type
_entity.pdbx_description
1 polymer ?
#
loop_
_entity_poly.entity_id
_entity_poly.type
_entity_poly.pdbx_seq_one_letter_code
_entity_poly.pdbx_strand_id
1 'polypeptide(L)'
;MKDAPPVQGPILQQILDHLSTVVMLLDGDLRLHYINTAGEVLFAASARHLLGQPAAALINCEGGRVRANLGHALETGQPFTEREIQLALPDGREITVDCTVLPLRTPDGDGGRLLVEVRQVDRQLRISREEQLILQQQASRDVVRRLAHEIKNPLGGLRGAAQLLQAELPGQELREYTQVIIEEADRLQALVNRMLGPNKLPAYRSINIHQILERVRQLVAAESGPGVALVRDYDPSIPEITADADQLIQALLNIARNAARAIAGAGTITLRTRVKRQFTIGSIRHRLVAQIQVIDDGPGIASELIEKIFYPMVSGTEDGMGLGLSIAQSLISQHGGLVECWSKPGETVFTVLLPVERQNESTQ
;
A
#
# COMPACT_ATOMS: atom_id res chain seq x y z
N MET A 1 42.73 32.04 5.18
CA MET A 1 41.29 31.69 5.17
C MET A 1 40.56 32.99 5.49
N LYS A 2 39.78 33.53 4.52
CA LYS A 2 38.96 34.72 4.77
C LYS A 2 37.76 34.26 5.61
N ASP A 3 37.63 34.84 6.79
CA ASP A 3 36.45 34.63 7.62
C ASP A 3 35.20 35.08 6.85
N ALA A 4 34.29 34.13 6.55
CA ALA A 4 33.00 34.45 5.96
C ALA A 4 32.22 35.30 6.99
N PRO A 5 31.52 36.36 6.57
CA PRO A 5 30.76 37.18 7.49
C PRO A 5 29.67 36.33 8.15
N PRO A 6 29.34 36.57 9.43
CA PRO A 6 28.29 35.83 10.12
C PRO A 6 26.94 35.99 9.37
N VAL A 7 26.24 34.89 9.17
CA VAL A 7 24.93 34.88 8.51
C VAL A 7 23.94 35.72 9.36
N GLN A 8 23.36 36.77 8.77
CA GLN A 8 22.47 37.68 9.46
C GLN A 8 21.12 37.04 9.77
N GLY A 9 20.44 37.44 10.84
CA GLY A 9 19.19 36.86 11.35
C GLY A 9 18.08 36.58 10.31
N PRO A 10 17.82 37.49 9.34
CA PRO A 10 16.79 37.25 8.31
C PRO A 10 17.11 36.06 7.38
N ILE A 11 18.36 35.84 7.07
CA ILE A 11 18.80 34.71 6.22
C ILE A 11 18.70 33.39 7.00
N LEU A 12 19.05 33.39 8.28
CA LEU A 12 18.86 32.21 9.14
C LEU A 12 17.41 31.79 9.25
N GLN A 13 16.51 32.74 9.38
CA GLN A 13 15.08 32.48 9.43
C GLN A 13 14.57 31.90 8.09
N GLN A 14 15.00 32.47 6.97
CA GLN A 14 14.67 31.94 5.65
C GLN A 14 15.18 30.50 5.47
N ILE A 15 16.38 30.19 5.95
CA ILE A 15 16.91 28.82 5.90
C ILE A 15 16.03 27.88 6.71
N LEU A 16 15.68 28.24 7.94
CA LEU A 16 14.83 27.42 8.80
C LEU A 16 13.43 27.20 8.20
N ASP A 17 12.85 28.22 7.59
CA ASP A 17 11.52 28.16 6.98
C ASP A 17 11.47 27.33 5.68
N HIS A 18 12.63 27.14 5.02
CA HIS A 18 12.73 26.28 3.82
C HIS A 18 13.15 24.83 4.13
N LEU A 19 13.45 24.50 5.39
CA LEU A 19 13.71 23.11 5.78
C LEU A 19 12.43 22.30 5.68
N SER A 20 12.55 21.07 5.19
CA SER A 20 11.45 20.07 5.20
C SER A 20 11.30 19.38 6.56
N THR A 21 12.31 19.50 7.42
CA THR A 21 12.30 19.00 8.80
C THR A 21 11.63 20.02 9.70
N VAL A 22 10.77 19.55 10.60
CA VAL A 22 10.18 20.41 11.63
C VAL A 22 11.24 20.78 12.64
N VAL A 23 11.39 22.07 12.88
CA VAL A 23 12.32 22.62 13.87
C VAL A 23 11.50 23.41 14.90
N MET A 24 11.61 23.01 16.16
CA MET A 24 10.96 23.66 17.28
C MET A 24 11.98 24.07 18.32
N LEU A 25 11.76 25.19 18.98
CA LEU A 25 12.51 25.64 20.15
C LEU A 25 11.60 25.64 21.36
N LEU A 26 11.97 24.92 22.41
CA LEU A 26 11.28 24.91 23.69
C LEU A 26 12.06 25.73 24.71
N ASP A 27 11.35 26.42 25.58
CA ASP A 27 11.93 27.13 26.74
C ASP A 27 12.16 26.20 27.95
N GLY A 28 12.64 26.76 29.05
CA GLY A 28 12.90 26.03 30.31
C GLY A 28 11.67 25.38 30.95
N ASP A 29 10.46 25.85 30.60
CA ASP A 29 9.17 25.31 31.07
C ASP A 29 8.59 24.29 30.06
N LEU A 30 9.37 23.88 29.05
CA LEU A 30 8.97 23.00 27.94
C LEU A 30 7.80 23.55 27.14
N ARG A 31 7.71 24.89 26.97
CA ARG A 31 6.73 25.54 26.11
C ARG A 31 7.37 25.92 24.78
N LEU A 32 6.53 25.86 23.73
CA LEU A 32 6.97 26.19 22.38
C LEU A 32 7.27 27.69 22.25
N HIS A 33 8.53 28.02 21.95
CA HIS A 33 9.01 29.38 21.74
C HIS A 33 9.18 29.73 20.25
N TYR A 34 9.50 28.75 19.42
CA TYR A 34 9.64 28.89 17.97
C TYR A 34 9.22 27.61 17.25
N ILE A 35 8.68 27.77 16.07
CA ILE A 35 8.41 26.69 15.12
C ILE A 35 8.58 27.20 13.69
N ASN A 36 9.18 26.39 12.82
CA ASN A 36 9.33 26.74 11.40
C ASN A 36 8.08 26.38 10.58
N THR A 37 8.05 26.80 9.29
CA THR A 37 6.94 26.55 8.38
C THR A 37 6.61 25.05 8.21
N ALA A 38 7.62 24.17 8.23
CA ALA A 38 7.37 22.73 8.18
C ALA A 38 6.56 22.24 9.37
N GLY A 39 6.77 22.83 10.56
CA GLY A 39 5.98 22.52 11.75
C GLY A 39 4.54 23.04 11.67
N GLU A 40 4.31 24.23 11.14
CA GLU A 40 2.95 24.75 10.91
C GLU A 40 2.16 23.83 9.97
N VAL A 41 2.81 23.33 8.91
CA VAL A 41 2.20 22.37 7.96
C VAL A 41 1.92 21.02 8.63
N LEU A 42 2.85 20.50 9.46
CA LEU A 42 2.67 19.23 10.14
C LEU A 42 1.49 19.26 11.10
N PHE A 43 1.43 20.29 11.96
CA PHE A 43 0.36 20.44 12.97
C PHE A 43 -0.92 21.05 12.41
N ALA A 44 -0.97 21.42 11.14
CA ALA A 44 -2.08 22.09 10.47
C ALA A 44 -2.56 23.35 11.22
N ALA A 45 -1.63 24.06 11.87
CA ALA A 45 -1.92 25.23 12.69
C ALA A 45 -0.82 26.30 12.53
N SER A 46 -1.19 27.58 12.56
CA SER A 46 -0.21 28.66 12.46
C SER A 46 0.64 28.79 13.73
N ALA A 47 1.88 29.28 13.59
CA ALA A 47 2.78 29.52 14.71
C ALA A 47 2.12 30.33 15.85
N ARG A 48 1.26 31.31 15.52
CA ARG A 48 0.51 32.12 16.50
C ARG A 48 -0.35 31.29 17.46
N HIS A 49 -0.92 30.18 16.99
CA HIS A 49 -1.76 29.30 17.79
C HIS A 49 -0.93 28.27 18.58
N LEU A 50 0.27 27.94 18.08
CA LEU A 50 1.14 26.92 18.66
C LEU A 50 2.08 27.49 19.72
N LEU A 51 2.54 28.74 19.56
CA LEU A 51 3.46 29.39 20.47
C LEU A 51 2.90 29.48 21.90
N GLY A 52 3.73 29.20 22.88
CA GLY A 52 3.39 29.17 24.31
C GLY A 52 2.67 27.90 24.77
N GLN A 53 2.26 27.01 23.84
CA GLN A 53 1.67 25.73 24.23
C GLN A 53 2.74 24.79 24.83
N PRO A 54 2.36 23.94 25.81
CA PRO A 54 3.28 22.96 26.35
C PRO A 54 3.61 21.89 25.29
N ALA A 55 4.87 21.48 25.19
CA ALA A 55 5.33 20.46 24.24
C ALA A 55 4.50 19.17 24.33
N ALA A 56 4.05 18.79 25.53
CA ALA A 56 3.21 17.61 25.76
C ALA A 56 1.83 17.67 25.09
N ALA A 57 1.31 18.86 24.75
CA ALA A 57 0.06 19.00 24.02
C ALA A 57 0.25 18.84 22.51
N LEU A 58 1.45 19.13 22.00
CA LEU A 58 1.80 19.04 20.60
C LEU A 58 2.37 17.66 20.23
N ILE A 59 3.15 17.09 21.15
CA ILE A 59 3.85 15.80 20.99
C ILE A 59 3.17 14.78 21.92
N ASN A 60 2.00 14.31 21.51
CA ASN A 60 1.27 13.27 22.24
C ASN A 60 1.69 11.89 21.73
N CYS A 61 2.62 11.27 22.46
CA CYS A 61 3.09 9.92 22.17
C CYS A 61 2.51 8.91 23.18
N GLU A 62 2.19 7.71 22.71
CA GLU A 62 1.78 6.62 23.60
C GLU A 62 2.84 6.38 24.69
N GLY A 63 2.41 6.46 25.97
CA GLY A 63 3.24 6.14 27.13
C GLY A 63 3.93 7.31 27.82
N GLY A 64 3.75 8.57 27.40
CA GLY A 64 4.26 9.75 28.10
C GLY A 64 5.79 9.88 28.24
N ARG A 65 6.56 9.02 27.58
CA ARG A 65 8.04 8.95 27.67
C ARG A 65 8.72 10.23 27.15
N VAL A 66 8.18 10.83 26.08
CA VAL A 66 8.79 12.01 25.47
C VAL A 66 8.86 13.17 26.46
N ARG A 67 7.82 13.39 27.29
CA ARG A 67 7.85 14.44 28.30
C ARG A 67 8.91 14.22 29.37
N ALA A 68 9.08 12.98 29.85
CA ALA A 68 10.09 12.63 30.81
C ALA A 68 11.52 12.83 30.23
N ASN A 69 11.70 12.43 28.98
CA ASN A 69 12.97 12.54 28.27
C ASN A 69 13.35 14.01 27.94
N LEU A 70 12.35 14.86 27.62
CA LEU A 70 12.57 16.31 27.43
C LEU A 70 13.03 16.96 28.74
N GLY A 71 12.37 16.66 29.89
CA GLY A 71 12.81 17.13 31.20
C GLY A 71 14.22 16.69 31.55
N HIS A 72 14.54 15.41 31.32
CA HIS A 72 15.87 14.86 31.56
C HIS A 72 16.95 15.50 30.68
N ALA A 73 16.65 15.78 29.41
CA ALA A 73 17.58 16.45 28.50
C ALA A 73 17.86 17.89 28.96
N LEU A 74 16.84 18.58 29.45
CA LEU A 74 16.98 19.94 29.99
C LEU A 74 17.87 19.96 31.25
N GLU A 75 17.69 19.02 32.16
CA GLU A 75 18.43 18.90 33.41
C GLU A 75 19.88 18.46 33.20
N THR A 76 20.09 17.45 32.35
CA THR A 76 21.41 16.84 32.16
C THR A 76 22.26 17.49 31.08
N GLY A 77 21.63 18.22 30.16
CA GLY A 77 22.29 18.77 28.98
C GLY A 77 22.74 17.70 27.97
N GLN A 78 22.19 16.49 28.05
CA GLN A 78 22.51 15.41 27.11
C GLN A 78 21.50 15.35 25.96
N PRO A 79 21.96 15.34 24.70
CA PRO A 79 21.06 15.14 23.55
C PRO A 79 20.57 13.70 23.50
N PHE A 80 19.37 13.51 22.91
CA PHE A 80 18.86 12.19 22.63
C PHE A 80 18.11 12.17 21.28
N THR A 81 18.00 10.98 20.70
CA THR A 81 17.20 10.72 19.50
C THR A 81 16.32 9.51 19.75
N GLU A 82 15.03 9.67 19.58
CA GLU A 82 14.06 8.58 19.53
C GLU A 82 13.61 8.39 18.09
N ARG A 83 13.59 7.13 17.63
CA ARG A 83 13.23 6.77 16.26
C ARG A 83 11.89 6.06 16.22
N GLU A 84 11.18 6.23 15.10
CA GLU A 84 9.92 5.54 14.80
C GLU A 84 8.83 5.74 15.87
N ILE A 85 8.73 6.97 16.38
CA ILE A 85 7.72 7.31 17.40
C ILE A 85 6.39 7.51 16.69
N GLN A 86 5.33 6.88 17.21
CA GLN A 86 3.96 7.16 16.82
C GLN A 86 3.50 8.47 17.48
N LEU A 87 3.20 9.45 16.66
CA LEU A 87 2.74 10.77 17.07
C LEU A 87 1.29 10.96 16.66
N ALA A 88 0.39 11.09 17.64
CA ALA A 88 -0.98 11.49 17.41
C ALA A 88 -1.07 13.01 17.28
N LEU A 89 -1.49 13.50 16.12
CA LEU A 89 -1.67 14.94 15.86
C LEU A 89 -3.02 15.43 16.36
N PRO A 90 -3.17 16.74 16.66
CA PRO A 90 -4.42 17.31 17.15
C PRO A 90 -5.62 17.15 16.19
N ASP A 91 -5.37 16.93 14.90
CA ASP A 91 -6.39 16.69 13.86
C ASP A 91 -6.80 15.21 13.73
N GLY A 92 -6.31 14.34 14.64
CA GLY A 92 -6.62 12.91 14.67
C GLY A 92 -5.78 12.05 13.72
N ARG A 93 -4.80 12.62 12.99
CA ARG A 93 -3.84 11.83 12.20
C ARG A 93 -2.78 11.23 13.11
N GLU A 94 -2.41 9.99 12.84
CA GLU A 94 -1.25 9.33 13.42
C GLU A 94 -0.12 9.29 12.38
N ILE A 95 1.07 9.68 12.79
CA ILE A 95 2.26 9.72 11.94
C ILE A 95 3.45 9.09 12.67
N THR A 96 4.36 8.49 11.93
CA THR A 96 5.64 8.01 12.46
C THR A 96 6.72 9.05 12.24
N VAL A 97 7.44 9.39 13.30
CA VAL A 97 8.49 10.42 13.27
C VAL A 97 9.77 9.96 13.98
N ASP A 98 10.90 10.46 13.51
CA ASP A 98 12.13 10.51 14.29
C ASP A 98 12.20 11.86 15.00
N CYS A 99 12.46 11.85 16.30
CA CYS A 99 12.57 13.04 17.13
C CYS A 99 13.98 13.13 17.71
N THR A 100 14.70 14.20 17.38
CA THR A 100 16.02 14.50 17.94
C THR A 100 15.92 15.75 18.82
N VAL A 101 16.41 15.65 20.04
CA VAL A 101 16.38 16.75 21.03
C VAL A 101 17.83 17.13 21.37
N LEU A 102 18.11 18.42 21.21
CA LEU A 102 19.42 19.02 21.43
C LEU A 102 19.32 20.13 22.48
N PRO A 103 19.93 19.99 23.67
CA PRO A 103 19.98 21.07 24.65
C PRO A 103 20.84 22.24 24.16
N LEU A 104 20.28 23.44 24.19
CA LEU A 104 21.00 24.67 23.84
C LEU A 104 21.36 25.42 25.14
N ARG A 105 22.65 25.68 25.34
CA ARG A 105 23.11 26.54 26.42
C ARG A 105 23.07 27.99 25.95
N THR A 106 22.32 28.82 26.64
CA THR A 106 22.34 30.25 26.41
C THR A 106 23.50 30.87 27.19
N PRO A 107 24.29 31.80 26.59
CA PRO A 107 25.40 32.47 27.27
C PRO A 107 24.96 33.23 28.52
N ASP A 108 23.72 33.69 28.58
CA ASP A 108 23.16 34.57 29.60
C ASP A 108 22.62 33.86 30.85
N GLY A 109 22.74 32.54 30.96
CA GLY A 109 22.33 31.76 32.13
C GLY A 109 20.81 31.69 32.40
N ASP A 110 20.01 32.19 31.50
CA ASP A 110 18.55 32.20 31.61
C ASP A 110 18.01 30.86 31.05
N GLY A 111 17.66 29.95 31.96
CA GLY A 111 17.01 28.65 31.76
C GLY A 111 17.33 27.93 30.43
N GLY A 112 17.87 26.71 30.47
CA GLY A 112 18.19 25.93 29.28
C GLY A 112 17.04 25.91 28.27
N ARG A 113 17.39 25.82 26.98
CA ARG A 113 16.43 25.67 25.88
C ARG A 113 16.65 24.34 25.18
N LEU A 114 15.61 23.78 24.60
CA LEU A 114 15.71 22.56 23.79
C LEU A 114 15.42 22.88 22.32
N LEU A 115 16.32 22.53 21.44
CA LEU A 115 16.03 22.41 20.00
C LEU A 115 15.47 21.01 19.75
N VAL A 116 14.29 20.95 19.18
CA VAL A 116 13.62 19.71 18.84
C VAL A 116 13.46 19.63 17.32
N GLU A 117 14.07 18.64 16.74
CA GLU A 117 13.91 18.31 15.32
C GLU A 117 12.95 17.12 15.19
N VAL A 118 11.88 17.29 14.41
CA VAL A 118 10.93 16.20 14.10
C VAL A 118 10.97 15.95 12.61
N ARG A 119 11.35 14.74 12.25
CA ARG A 119 11.40 14.29 10.88
C ARG A 119 10.34 13.21 10.65
N GLN A 120 9.40 13.47 9.76
CA GLN A 120 8.41 12.48 9.39
C GLN A 120 9.08 11.36 8.59
N VAL A 121 8.96 10.12 9.07
CA VAL A 121 9.61 8.93 8.52
C VAL A 121 8.65 8.09 7.69
N ASP A 122 7.33 8.26 7.90
CA ASP A 122 6.28 7.51 7.20
C ASP A 122 6.51 7.41 5.69
N ARG A 123 6.93 8.50 5.07
CA ARG A 123 7.15 8.52 3.63
C ARG A 123 8.31 7.60 3.23
N GLN A 124 9.39 7.60 3.98
CA GLN A 124 10.60 6.83 3.67
C GLN A 124 10.42 5.36 4.04
N LEU A 125 9.81 5.08 5.18
CA LEU A 125 9.42 3.72 5.58
C LEU A 125 8.38 3.15 4.61
N ARG A 126 7.42 3.98 4.17
CA ARG A 126 6.44 3.57 3.18
C ARG A 126 7.08 3.24 1.84
N ILE A 127 7.98 4.10 1.33
CA ILE A 127 8.72 3.84 0.09
C ILE A 127 9.53 2.55 0.22
N SER A 128 10.27 2.35 1.30
CA SER A 128 11.04 1.12 1.54
C SER A 128 10.14 -0.12 1.65
N ARG A 129 9.00 -0.01 2.32
CA ARG A 129 8.00 -1.10 2.37
C ARG A 129 7.41 -1.41 0.99
N GLU A 130 7.04 -0.37 0.24
CA GLU A 130 6.51 -0.51 -1.12
C GLU A 130 7.54 -1.16 -2.05
N GLU A 131 8.81 -0.73 -2.00
CA GLU A 131 9.92 -1.33 -2.75
C GLU A 131 10.15 -2.80 -2.35
N GLN A 132 10.14 -3.08 -1.05
CA GLN A 132 10.28 -4.45 -0.54
C GLN A 132 9.12 -5.33 -0.99
N LEU A 133 7.89 -4.83 -0.95
CA LEU A 133 6.71 -5.53 -1.46
C LEU A 133 6.82 -5.79 -2.97
N ILE A 134 7.26 -4.81 -3.76
CA ILE A 134 7.45 -4.94 -5.20
C ILE A 134 8.52 -6.01 -5.51
N LEU A 135 9.65 -5.98 -4.83
CA LEU A 135 10.73 -6.98 -5.00
C LEU A 135 10.26 -8.38 -4.61
N GLN A 136 9.55 -8.50 -3.50
CA GLN A 136 8.99 -9.76 -3.02
C GLN A 136 7.94 -10.32 -3.99
N GLN A 137 7.12 -9.45 -4.56
CA GLN A 137 6.15 -9.78 -5.59
C GLN A 137 6.81 -10.30 -6.86
N GLN A 138 7.88 -9.66 -7.31
CA GLN A 138 8.64 -10.07 -8.50
C GLN A 138 9.29 -11.44 -8.29
N ALA A 139 9.95 -11.66 -7.16
CA ALA A 139 10.56 -12.93 -6.81
C ALA A 139 9.54 -14.08 -6.76
N SER A 140 8.38 -13.85 -6.14
CA SER A 140 7.28 -14.83 -6.07
C SER A 140 6.76 -15.20 -7.46
N ARG A 141 6.62 -14.21 -8.38
CA ARG A 141 6.19 -14.45 -9.77
C ARG A 141 7.16 -15.31 -10.53
N ASP A 142 8.45 -15.07 -10.41
CA ASP A 142 9.47 -15.84 -11.15
C ASP A 142 9.48 -17.31 -10.72
N VAL A 143 9.30 -17.57 -9.43
CA VAL A 143 9.15 -18.93 -8.89
C VAL A 143 7.90 -19.60 -9.47
N VAL A 144 6.74 -18.94 -9.40
CA VAL A 144 5.47 -19.46 -9.94
C VAL A 144 5.57 -19.72 -11.44
N ARG A 145 6.21 -18.82 -12.20
CA ARG A 145 6.41 -18.98 -13.65
C ARG A 145 7.26 -20.21 -13.97
N ARG A 146 8.36 -20.42 -13.26
CA ARG A 146 9.23 -21.61 -13.45
C ARG A 146 8.48 -22.90 -13.11
N LEU A 147 7.84 -22.96 -11.92
CA LEU A 147 7.04 -24.11 -11.52
C LEU A 147 5.93 -24.43 -12.53
N ALA A 148 5.24 -23.42 -13.03
CA ALA A 148 4.20 -23.62 -14.02
C ALA A 148 4.73 -24.20 -15.32
N HIS A 149 5.90 -23.75 -15.79
CA HIS A 149 6.55 -24.36 -16.97
C HIS A 149 6.96 -25.80 -16.72
N GLU A 150 7.51 -26.10 -15.56
CA GLU A 150 7.92 -27.46 -15.16
C GLU A 150 6.74 -28.41 -14.96
N ILE A 151 5.56 -27.92 -14.58
CA ILE A 151 4.34 -28.72 -14.44
C ILE A 151 3.66 -28.91 -15.82
N LYS A 152 3.65 -27.89 -16.68
CA LYS A 152 3.05 -28.00 -18.01
C LYS A 152 3.72 -29.08 -18.89
N ASN A 153 5.02 -29.23 -18.76
CA ASN A 153 5.79 -30.17 -19.57
C ASN A 153 5.35 -31.65 -19.36
N PRO A 154 5.31 -32.18 -18.11
CA PRO A 154 4.84 -33.55 -17.86
C PRO A 154 3.35 -33.72 -18.16
N LEU A 155 2.50 -32.69 -17.92
CA LEU A 155 1.08 -32.75 -18.26
C LEU A 155 0.88 -32.89 -19.80
N GLY A 156 1.67 -32.13 -20.58
CA GLY A 156 1.67 -32.28 -22.03
C GLY A 156 2.09 -33.67 -22.51
N GLY A 157 3.10 -34.25 -21.83
CA GLY A 157 3.53 -35.63 -22.08
C GLY A 157 2.46 -36.67 -21.75
N LEU A 158 1.82 -36.56 -20.57
CA LEU A 158 0.73 -37.45 -20.14
C LEU A 158 -0.45 -37.37 -21.12
N ARG A 159 -0.86 -36.15 -21.50
CA ARG A 159 -1.94 -35.95 -22.48
C ARG A 159 -1.62 -36.59 -23.82
N GLY A 160 -0.42 -36.33 -24.34
CA GLY A 160 0.05 -36.91 -25.63
C GLY A 160 0.08 -38.43 -25.59
N ALA A 161 0.61 -39.04 -24.53
CA ALA A 161 0.62 -40.48 -24.36
C ALA A 161 -0.80 -41.08 -24.30
N ALA A 162 -1.72 -40.44 -23.55
CA ALA A 162 -3.13 -40.86 -23.45
C ALA A 162 -3.84 -40.75 -24.80
N GLN A 163 -3.56 -39.72 -25.62
CA GLN A 163 -4.13 -39.56 -26.95
C GLN A 163 -3.63 -40.66 -27.92
N LEU A 164 -2.35 -40.98 -27.89
CA LEU A 164 -1.79 -42.05 -28.70
C LEU A 164 -2.39 -43.42 -28.31
N LEU A 165 -2.48 -43.68 -27.02
CA LEU A 165 -3.10 -44.90 -26.50
C LEU A 165 -4.57 -45.01 -26.90
N GLN A 166 -5.33 -43.88 -26.81
CA GLN A 166 -6.74 -43.84 -27.21
C GLN A 166 -6.95 -44.20 -28.70
N ALA A 167 -5.99 -43.81 -29.56
CA ALA A 167 -6.05 -44.13 -30.99
C ALA A 167 -5.83 -45.62 -31.29
N GLU A 168 -5.03 -46.32 -30.50
CA GLU A 168 -4.68 -47.72 -30.69
C GLU A 168 -5.62 -48.71 -29.98
N LEU A 169 -6.40 -48.24 -28.99
CA LEU A 169 -7.30 -49.11 -28.22
C LEU A 169 -8.52 -49.56 -29.05
N PRO A 170 -8.81 -50.87 -29.13
CA PRO A 170 -9.89 -51.38 -29.94
C PRO A 170 -11.29 -51.28 -29.31
N GLY A 171 -11.37 -51.09 -27.99
CA GLY A 171 -12.65 -51.11 -27.24
C GLY A 171 -13.06 -49.73 -26.70
N GLN A 172 -14.38 -49.47 -26.70
CA GLN A 172 -14.91 -48.19 -26.26
C GLN A 172 -14.71 -47.97 -24.74
N GLU A 173 -14.86 -48.99 -23.91
CA GLU A 173 -14.65 -48.96 -22.46
C GLU A 173 -13.26 -48.51 -22.08
N LEU A 174 -12.22 -49.01 -22.79
CA LEU A 174 -10.84 -48.61 -22.52
C LEU A 174 -10.54 -47.18 -23.00
N ARG A 175 -11.25 -46.72 -24.05
CA ARG A 175 -11.16 -45.32 -24.50
C ARG A 175 -11.75 -44.33 -23.50
N GLU A 176 -12.73 -44.73 -22.72
CA GLU A 176 -13.29 -43.91 -21.64
C GLU A 176 -12.23 -43.58 -20.55
N TYR A 177 -11.39 -44.54 -20.20
CA TYR A 177 -10.29 -44.29 -19.25
C TYR A 177 -9.24 -43.31 -19.79
N THR A 178 -8.88 -43.43 -21.07
CA THR A 178 -7.93 -42.49 -21.70
C THR A 178 -8.56 -41.08 -21.82
N GLN A 179 -9.85 -41.00 -22.08
CA GLN A 179 -10.57 -39.73 -22.12
C GLN A 179 -10.55 -39.03 -20.76
N VAL A 180 -10.76 -39.74 -19.66
CA VAL A 180 -10.66 -39.20 -18.31
C VAL A 180 -9.25 -38.65 -18.02
N ILE A 181 -8.20 -39.38 -18.46
CA ILE A 181 -6.81 -38.91 -18.28
C ILE A 181 -6.55 -37.61 -19.08
N ILE A 182 -7.08 -37.51 -20.32
CA ILE A 182 -6.95 -36.31 -21.14
C ILE A 182 -7.68 -35.13 -20.52
N GLU A 183 -8.92 -35.32 -20.07
CA GLU A 183 -9.72 -34.28 -19.42
C GLU A 183 -9.07 -33.77 -18.15
N GLU A 184 -8.54 -34.67 -17.33
CA GLU A 184 -7.87 -34.26 -16.08
C GLU A 184 -6.53 -33.56 -16.36
N ALA A 185 -5.78 -34.00 -17.37
CA ALA A 185 -4.58 -33.28 -17.79
C ALA A 185 -4.89 -31.88 -18.32
N ASP A 186 -5.96 -31.72 -19.12
CA ASP A 186 -6.44 -30.43 -19.60
C ASP A 186 -6.94 -29.54 -18.46
N ARG A 187 -7.63 -30.11 -17.48
CA ARG A 187 -8.09 -29.42 -16.27
C ARG A 187 -6.91 -28.89 -15.45
N LEU A 188 -5.90 -29.74 -15.21
CA LEU A 188 -4.67 -29.34 -14.49
C LEU A 188 -3.90 -28.27 -15.27
N GLN A 189 -3.80 -28.38 -16.58
CA GLN A 189 -3.15 -27.40 -17.43
C GLN A 189 -3.88 -26.03 -17.39
N ALA A 190 -5.20 -26.05 -17.39
CA ALA A 190 -6.02 -24.84 -17.21
C ALA A 190 -5.83 -24.21 -15.83
N LEU A 191 -5.63 -25.02 -14.80
CA LEU A 191 -5.36 -24.58 -13.43
C LEU A 191 -3.98 -23.89 -13.34
N VAL A 192 -2.95 -24.51 -13.92
CA VAL A 192 -1.59 -23.94 -14.04
C VAL A 192 -1.59 -22.64 -14.85
N ASN A 193 -2.37 -22.59 -15.94
CA ASN A 193 -2.52 -21.36 -16.72
C ASN A 193 -3.17 -20.23 -15.92
N ARG A 194 -4.14 -20.53 -15.05
CA ARG A 194 -4.74 -19.55 -14.15
C ARG A 194 -3.75 -19.04 -13.10
N MET A 195 -2.82 -19.87 -12.62
CA MET A 195 -1.76 -19.44 -11.70
C MET A 195 -0.80 -18.41 -12.31
N LEU A 196 -0.52 -18.55 -13.62
CA LEU A 196 0.36 -17.62 -14.34
C LEU A 196 -0.29 -16.27 -14.65
N GLY A 197 -1.61 -16.17 -14.52
CA GLY A 197 -2.36 -15.03 -15.03
C GLY A 197 -2.41 -14.99 -16.56
N PRO A 198 -3.01 -13.97 -17.17
CA PRO A 198 -3.09 -13.86 -18.64
C PRO A 198 -1.71 -13.71 -19.24
N ASN A 199 -1.35 -14.64 -20.12
CA ASN A 199 -0.09 -14.65 -20.89
C ASN A 199 -0.11 -13.67 -22.08
N LYS A 200 -1.17 -12.86 -22.24
CA LYS A 200 -1.27 -11.89 -23.34
C LYS A 200 -0.58 -10.59 -22.92
N LEU A 201 0.16 -10.03 -23.86
CA LEU A 201 0.67 -8.67 -23.72
C LEU A 201 -0.51 -7.72 -23.47
N PRO A 202 -0.43 -6.81 -22.49
CA PRO A 202 -1.52 -5.89 -22.19
C PRO A 202 -1.88 -5.04 -23.40
N ALA A 203 -3.16 -4.97 -23.73
CA ALA A 203 -3.71 -4.07 -24.74
C ALA A 203 -4.04 -2.72 -24.12
N TYR A 204 -3.03 -1.87 -23.96
CA TYR A 204 -3.20 -0.55 -23.34
C TYR A 204 -4.06 0.37 -24.18
N ARG A 205 -5.07 0.99 -23.56
CA ARG A 205 -5.94 2.01 -24.14
C ARG A 205 -6.39 2.99 -23.07
N SER A 206 -6.87 4.16 -23.48
CA SER A 206 -7.51 5.10 -22.58
C SER A 206 -8.85 4.52 -22.12
N ILE A 207 -9.04 4.40 -20.82
CA ILE A 207 -10.23 3.77 -20.21
C ILE A 207 -10.73 4.59 -19.02
N ASN A 208 -12.02 4.57 -18.79
CA ASN A 208 -12.63 5.12 -17.60
C ASN A 208 -12.71 4.06 -16.50
N ILE A 209 -12.04 4.30 -15.38
CA ILE A 209 -11.97 3.33 -14.26
C ILE A 209 -13.37 3.01 -13.67
N HIS A 210 -14.29 3.96 -13.69
CA HIS A 210 -15.64 3.75 -13.17
C HIS A 210 -16.45 2.76 -14.03
N GLN A 211 -16.22 2.74 -15.35
CA GLN A 211 -16.82 1.70 -16.23
C GLN A 211 -16.32 0.31 -15.86
N ILE A 212 -15.03 0.18 -15.56
CA ILE A 212 -14.44 -1.07 -15.08
C ILE A 212 -15.09 -1.51 -13.77
N LEU A 213 -15.20 -0.59 -12.80
CA LEU A 213 -15.81 -0.86 -11.51
C LEU A 213 -17.29 -1.22 -11.61
N GLU A 214 -18.04 -0.57 -12.50
CA GLU A 214 -19.45 -0.94 -12.75
C GLU A 214 -19.58 -2.35 -13.35
N ARG A 215 -18.66 -2.74 -14.22
CA ARG A 215 -18.63 -4.11 -14.74
C ARG A 215 -18.31 -5.12 -13.63
N VAL A 216 -17.32 -4.83 -12.78
CA VAL A 216 -16.99 -5.68 -11.62
C VAL A 216 -18.20 -5.78 -10.67
N ARG A 217 -18.84 -4.66 -10.35
CA ARG A 217 -20.03 -4.62 -9.50
C ARG A 217 -21.16 -5.50 -10.03
N GLN A 218 -21.45 -5.42 -11.35
CA GLN A 218 -22.48 -6.25 -11.97
C GLN A 218 -22.15 -7.74 -11.87
N LEU A 219 -20.89 -8.13 -12.10
CA LEU A 219 -20.46 -9.52 -12.01
C LEU A 219 -20.56 -10.06 -10.58
N VAL A 220 -20.07 -9.28 -9.60
CA VAL A 220 -20.15 -9.66 -8.19
C VAL A 220 -21.61 -9.74 -7.73
N ALA A 221 -22.45 -8.78 -8.12
CA ALA A 221 -23.89 -8.81 -7.78
C ALA A 221 -24.61 -10.04 -8.34
N ALA A 222 -24.22 -10.50 -9.52
CA ALA A 222 -24.81 -11.70 -10.13
C ALA A 222 -24.38 -13.01 -9.43
N GLU A 223 -23.18 -13.02 -8.83
CA GLU A 223 -22.58 -14.18 -8.16
C GLU A 223 -22.92 -14.22 -6.65
N SER A 224 -23.11 -13.05 -6.05
CA SER A 224 -23.41 -12.92 -4.62
C SER A 224 -24.89 -13.06 -4.37
N GLY A 225 -25.27 -13.65 -3.25
CA GLY A 225 -26.67 -13.74 -2.83
C GLY A 225 -27.27 -12.36 -2.51
N PRO A 226 -28.60 -12.28 -2.31
CA PRO A 226 -29.32 -11.02 -2.08
C PRO A 226 -28.92 -10.29 -0.79
N GLY A 227 -28.16 -10.93 0.10
CA GLY A 227 -27.69 -10.35 1.36
C GLY A 227 -26.47 -9.43 1.22
N VAL A 228 -25.78 -9.41 0.07
CA VAL A 228 -24.58 -8.59 -0.12
C VAL A 228 -24.95 -7.28 -0.80
N ALA A 229 -24.82 -6.17 -0.07
CA ALA A 229 -25.00 -4.82 -0.60
C ALA A 229 -23.73 -4.29 -1.26
N LEU A 230 -23.84 -3.78 -2.51
CA LEU A 230 -22.72 -3.20 -3.26
C LEU A 230 -22.90 -1.68 -3.38
N VAL A 231 -22.13 -0.93 -2.59
CA VAL A 231 -22.20 0.53 -2.49
C VAL A 231 -21.14 1.18 -3.37
N ARG A 232 -21.48 2.33 -3.99
CA ARG A 232 -20.59 3.14 -4.83
C ARG A 232 -20.23 4.43 -4.11
N ASP A 233 -18.94 4.75 -4.07
CA ASP A 233 -18.41 6.01 -3.52
C ASP A 233 -17.30 6.51 -4.48
N TYR A 234 -17.73 7.02 -5.64
CA TYR A 234 -16.87 7.36 -6.75
C TYR A 234 -16.52 8.86 -6.78
N ASP A 235 -15.24 9.14 -7.00
CA ASP A 235 -14.72 10.48 -7.27
C ASP A 235 -14.78 10.76 -8.79
N PRO A 236 -15.69 11.63 -9.27
CA PRO A 236 -15.84 11.89 -10.70
C PRO A 236 -14.66 12.65 -11.30
N SER A 237 -13.73 13.15 -10.49
CA SER A 237 -12.58 13.93 -10.96
C SER A 237 -11.43 13.07 -11.49
N ILE A 238 -11.53 11.72 -11.41
CA ILE A 238 -10.51 10.81 -11.93
C ILE A 238 -10.56 10.84 -13.46
N PRO A 239 -9.47 11.26 -14.14
CA PRO A 239 -9.41 11.24 -15.60
C PRO A 239 -9.28 9.82 -16.12
N GLU A 240 -9.38 9.63 -17.43
CA GLU A 240 -9.10 8.36 -18.07
C GLU A 240 -7.65 7.90 -17.78
N ILE A 241 -7.48 6.60 -17.60
CA ILE A 241 -6.19 5.97 -17.31
C ILE A 241 -5.75 5.09 -18.50
N THR A 242 -4.45 4.99 -18.76
CA THR A 242 -3.91 4.12 -19.80
C THR A 242 -3.71 2.72 -19.25
N ALA A 243 -4.61 1.79 -19.59
CA ALA A 243 -4.60 0.43 -19.05
C ALA A 243 -5.26 -0.58 -20.00
N ASP A 244 -5.09 -1.86 -19.68
CA ASP A 244 -5.85 -2.97 -20.28
C ASP A 244 -7.12 -3.21 -19.46
N ALA A 245 -8.28 -2.98 -20.06
CA ALA A 245 -9.56 -3.07 -19.39
C ALA A 245 -9.87 -4.48 -18.87
N ASP A 246 -9.58 -5.52 -19.67
CA ASP A 246 -9.88 -6.91 -19.30
C ASP A 246 -9.02 -7.37 -18.13
N GLN A 247 -7.75 -6.96 -18.11
CA GLN A 247 -6.83 -7.25 -17.01
C GLN A 247 -7.24 -6.53 -15.73
N LEU A 248 -7.66 -5.25 -15.81
CA LEU A 248 -8.15 -4.52 -14.64
C LEU A 248 -9.48 -5.08 -14.12
N ILE A 249 -10.41 -5.46 -15.01
CA ILE A 249 -11.64 -6.15 -14.59
C ILE A 249 -11.28 -7.43 -13.82
N GLN A 250 -10.38 -8.23 -14.35
CA GLN A 250 -9.96 -9.47 -13.69
C GLN A 250 -9.33 -9.22 -12.32
N ALA A 251 -8.43 -8.23 -12.21
CA ALA A 251 -7.77 -7.89 -10.96
C ALA A 251 -8.78 -7.45 -9.89
N LEU A 252 -9.63 -6.47 -10.23
CA LEU A 252 -10.61 -5.92 -9.30
C LEU A 252 -11.72 -6.93 -8.97
N LEU A 253 -12.10 -7.80 -9.92
CA LEU A 253 -13.05 -8.88 -9.68
C LEU A 253 -12.49 -9.92 -8.70
N ASN A 254 -11.20 -10.28 -8.79
CA ASN A 254 -10.57 -11.17 -7.83
C ASN A 254 -10.59 -10.59 -6.40
N ILE A 255 -10.34 -9.29 -6.24
CA ILE A 255 -10.40 -8.61 -4.95
C ILE A 255 -11.84 -8.57 -4.45
N ALA A 256 -12.80 -8.17 -5.30
CA ALA A 256 -14.20 -8.02 -4.91
C ALA A 256 -14.86 -9.38 -4.59
N ARG A 257 -14.51 -10.46 -5.31
CA ARG A 257 -14.94 -11.83 -4.98
C ARG A 257 -14.39 -12.30 -3.64
N ASN A 258 -13.15 -11.90 -3.31
CA ASN A 258 -12.57 -12.22 -2.01
C ASN A 258 -13.36 -11.54 -0.89
N ALA A 259 -13.71 -10.26 -1.05
CA ALA A 259 -14.58 -9.52 -0.14
C ALA A 259 -15.98 -10.19 0.00
N ALA A 260 -16.62 -10.56 -1.12
CA ALA A 260 -17.93 -11.19 -1.10
C ALA A 260 -17.93 -12.56 -0.38
N ARG A 261 -16.86 -13.34 -0.52
CA ARG A 261 -16.69 -14.60 0.22
C ARG A 261 -16.47 -14.37 1.71
N ALA A 262 -15.70 -13.35 2.09
CA ALA A 262 -15.40 -13.05 3.48
C ALA A 262 -16.65 -12.63 4.27
N ILE A 263 -17.60 -11.95 3.63
CA ILE A 263 -18.87 -11.53 4.24
C ILE A 263 -19.80 -12.71 4.57
N ALA A 264 -19.60 -13.90 3.95
CA ALA A 264 -20.35 -15.13 4.25
C ALA A 264 -21.89 -14.98 4.27
N GLY A 265 -22.46 -14.20 3.34
CA GLY A 265 -23.90 -14.18 3.07
C GLY A 265 -24.62 -12.86 3.29
N ALA A 266 -24.27 -12.02 4.27
CA ALA A 266 -24.91 -10.72 4.49
C ALA A 266 -23.91 -9.66 4.95
N GLY A 267 -23.82 -8.55 4.21
CA GLY A 267 -22.94 -7.42 4.53
C GLY A 267 -22.79 -6.47 3.36
N THR A 268 -21.82 -5.56 3.47
CA THR A 268 -21.64 -4.45 2.54
C THR A 268 -20.25 -4.45 1.94
N ILE A 269 -20.19 -4.34 0.61
CA ILE A 269 -18.92 -4.05 -0.10
C ILE A 269 -19.04 -2.66 -0.70
N THR A 270 -18.13 -1.78 -0.31
CA THR A 270 -18.04 -0.43 -0.86
C THR A 270 -16.91 -0.34 -1.88
N LEU A 271 -17.24 0.06 -3.11
CA LEU A 271 -16.28 0.41 -4.14
C LEU A 271 -16.07 1.91 -4.09
N ARG A 272 -14.88 2.33 -3.63
CA ARG A 272 -14.52 3.73 -3.46
C ARG A 272 -13.39 4.11 -4.39
N THR A 273 -13.46 5.32 -4.96
CA THR A 273 -12.37 5.88 -5.76
C THR A 273 -11.99 7.27 -5.25
N ARG A 274 -10.69 7.60 -5.30
CA ARG A 274 -10.16 8.93 -4.96
C ARG A 274 -8.95 9.25 -5.85
N VAL A 275 -8.68 10.53 -6.05
CA VAL A 275 -7.46 11.01 -6.72
C VAL A 275 -6.39 11.32 -5.69
N LYS A 276 -5.19 10.81 -5.91
CA LYS A 276 -3.97 11.23 -5.19
C LYS A 276 -3.09 12.05 -6.11
N ARG A 277 -2.69 13.23 -5.66
CA ARG A 277 -1.78 14.12 -6.40
C ARG A 277 -0.37 14.00 -5.86
N GLN A 278 0.62 14.13 -6.75
CA GLN A 278 2.05 14.10 -6.38
C GLN A 278 2.41 12.89 -5.49
N PHE A 279 1.93 11.72 -5.90
CA PHE A 279 2.04 10.49 -5.13
C PHE A 279 3.17 9.62 -5.68
N THR A 280 3.94 8.99 -4.78
CA THR A 280 5.04 8.09 -5.14
C THR A 280 4.57 6.64 -4.98
N ILE A 281 4.73 5.82 -6.02
CA ILE A 281 4.53 4.36 -5.98
C ILE A 281 5.93 3.73 -6.12
N GLY A 282 6.39 3.01 -5.10
CA GLY A 282 7.78 2.57 -5.02
C GLY A 282 8.74 3.77 -5.07
N SER A 283 9.69 3.75 -6.02
CA SER A 283 10.65 4.85 -6.25
C SER A 283 10.14 5.92 -7.23
N ILE A 284 9.02 5.69 -7.92
CA ILE A 284 8.55 6.54 -9.01
C ILE A 284 7.48 7.53 -8.51
N ARG A 285 7.73 8.83 -8.73
CA ARG A 285 6.77 9.89 -8.40
C ARG A 285 5.83 10.14 -9.59
N HIS A 286 4.52 10.01 -9.35
CA HIS A 286 3.47 10.26 -10.32
C HIS A 286 2.75 11.57 -10.01
N ARG A 287 2.38 12.30 -11.06
CA ARG A 287 1.58 13.54 -10.93
C ARG A 287 0.18 13.25 -10.39
N LEU A 288 -0.44 12.19 -10.90
CA LEU A 288 -1.77 11.72 -10.51
C LEU A 288 -1.77 10.21 -10.39
N VAL A 289 -2.40 9.72 -9.33
CA VAL A 289 -2.65 8.30 -9.06
C VAL A 289 -4.13 8.12 -8.75
N ALA A 290 -4.76 7.19 -9.44
CA ALA A 290 -6.10 6.72 -9.10
C ALA A 290 -6.01 5.73 -7.95
N GLN A 291 -6.64 6.05 -6.84
CA GLN A 291 -6.82 5.15 -5.71
C GLN A 291 -8.20 4.50 -5.82
N ILE A 292 -8.22 3.18 -5.89
CA ILE A 292 -9.43 2.36 -5.90
C ILE A 292 -9.43 1.51 -4.63
N GLN A 293 -10.51 1.55 -3.87
CA GLN A 293 -10.65 0.78 -2.65
C GLN A 293 -11.85 -0.15 -2.76
N VAL A 294 -11.63 -1.41 -2.38
CA VAL A 294 -12.68 -2.38 -2.12
C VAL A 294 -12.72 -2.59 -0.62
N ILE A 295 -13.81 -2.17 0.01
CA ILE A 295 -13.98 -2.15 1.47
C ILE A 295 -15.10 -3.13 1.79
N ASP A 296 -14.85 -4.07 2.66
CA ASP A 296 -15.86 -5.01 3.17
C ASP A 296 -15.99 -4.94 4.69
N ASP A 297 -17.17 -5.24 5.20
CA ASP A 297 -17.51 -5.31 6.62
C ASP A 297 -17.41 -6.74 7.20
N GLY A 298 -16.59 -7.57 6.56
CA GLY A 298 -16.35 -8.96 6.95
C GLY A 298 -15.59 -9.12 8.27
N PRO A 299 -15.27 -10.36 8.66
CA PRO A 299 -14.65 -10.68 9.94
C PRO A 299 -13.20 -10.16 10.08
N GLY A 300 -12.62 -9.67 8.99
CA GLY A 300 -11.22 -9.26 8.94
C GLY A 300 -10.27 -10.40 8.62
N ILE A 301 -8.98 -10.05 8.50
CA ILE A 301 -7.87 -10.95 8.20
C ILE A 301 -6.95 -10.99 9.41
N ALA A 302 -6.55 -12.17 9.85
CA ALA A 302 -5.60 -12.33 10.95
C ALA A 302 -4.26 -11.64 10.62
N SER A 303 -3.67 -10.94 11.57
CA SER A 303 -2.44 -10.14 11.39
C SER A 303 -1.27 -10.95 10.80
N GLU A 304 -1.16 -12.22 11.19
CA GLU A 304 -0.12 -13.16 10.70
C GLU A 304 -0.30 -13.53 9.22
N LEU A 305 -1.51 -13.37 8.69
CA LEU A 305 -1.84 -13.66 7.29
C LEU A 305 -1.73 -12.44 6.39
N ILE A 306 -1.88 -11.20 6.91
CA ILE A 306 -1.91 -9.97 6.10
C ILE A 306 -0.69 -9.88 5.18
N GLU A 307 0.50 -10.19 5.68
CA GLU A 307 1.73 -10.17 4.88
C GLU A 307 1.79 -11.29 3.82
N LYS A 308 1.02 -12.36 4.02
CA LYS A 308 1.08 -13.58 3.20
C LYS A 308 -0.08 -13.71 2.20
N ILE A 309 -1.15 -12.91 2.34
CA ILE A 309 -2.37 -13.04 1.49
C ILE A 309 -2.11 -12.89 -0.01
N PHE A 310 -1.02 -12.27 -0.39
CA PHE A 310 -0.61 -12.10 -1.79
C PHE A 310 0.29 -13.23 -2.30
N TYR A 311 0.72 -14.17 -1.44
CA TYR A 311 1.45 -15.34 -1.91
C TYR A 311 0.49 -16.33 -2.59
N PRO A 312 0.92 -16.97 -3.68
CA PRO A 312 0.14 -18.03 -4.31
C PRO A 312 -0.14 -19.17 -3.33
N MET A 313 -1.32 -19.76 -3.43
CA MET A 313 -1.76 -20.89 -2.59
C MET A 313 -1.97 -20.55 -1.10
N VAL A 314 -1.93 -19.30 -0.71
CA VAL A 314 -2.33 -18.86 0.62
C VAL A 314 -3.81 -18.54 0.59
N SER A 315 -4.61 -19.31 1.32
CA SER A 315 -6.05 -19.13 1.47
C SER A 315 -6.42 -19.15 2.94
N GLY A 316 -7.33 -18.27 3.34
CA GLY A 316 -7.96 -18.30 4.67
C GLY A 316 -9.20 -19.20 4.71
N THR A 317 -9.60 -19.84 3.58
CA THR A 317 -10.78 -20.72 3.47
C THR A 317 -10.37 -22.04 2.82
N GLU A 318 -11.01 -23.16 3.25
CA GLU A 318 -10.72 -24.51 2.75
C GLU A 318 -11.03 -24.66 1.25
N ASP A 319 -12.02 -23.95 0.73
CA ASP A 319 -12.44 -24.00 -0.69
C ASP A 319 -11.67 -23.05 -1.61
N GLY A 320 -10.81 -22.22 -1.08
CA GLY A 320 -10.08 -21.21 -1.83
C GLY A 320 -8.73 -21.70 -2.34
N MET A 321 -8.46 -21.71 -3.66
CA MET A 321 -7.14 -22.06 -4.21
C MET A 321 -6.03 -21.05 -3.86
N GLY A 322 -6.33 -19.95 -3.18
CA GLY A 322 -5.34 -18.93 -2.79
C GLY A 322 -4.65 -18.21 -3.95
N LEU A 323 -5.23 -18.20 -5.15
CA LEU A 323 -4.61 -17.63 -6.35
C LEU A 323 -5.16 -16.25 -6.74
N GLY A 324 -6.35 -15.88 -6.26
CA GLY A 324 -7.05 -14.67 -6.72
C GLY A 324 -6.29 -13.37 -6.43
N LEU A 325 -5.79 -13.22 -5.20
CA LEU A 325 -5.08 -12.01 -4.78
C LEU A 325 -3.70 -11.90 -5.41
N SER A 326 -2.97 -13.00 -5.59
CA SER A 326 -1.68 -13.02 -6.28
C SER A 326 -1.81 -12.66 -7.76
N ILE A 327 -2.89 -13.10 -8.42
CA ILE A 327 -3.21 -12.70 -9.80
C ILE A 327 -3.57 -11.20 -9.85
N ALA A 328 -4.42 -10.72 -8.95
CA ALA A 328 -4.78 -9.30 -8.88
C ALA A 328 -3.55 -8.42 -8.74
N GLN A 329 -2.69 -8.76 -7.80
CA GLN A 329 -1.42 -8.07 -7.57
C GLN A 329 -0.53 -8.10 -8.83
N SER A 330 -0.44 -9.27 -9.51
CA SER A 330 0.32 -9.42 -10.74
C SER A 330 -0.16 -8.47 -11.83
N LEU A 331 -1.47 -8.41 -12.06
CA LEU A 331 -2.07 -7.56 -13.08
C LEU A 331 -1.89 -6.07 -12.78
N ILE A 332 -2.12 -5.66 -11.54
CA ILE A 332 -1.94 -4.27 -11.11
C ILE A 332 -0.49 -3.80 -11.26
N SER A 333 0.47 -4.65 -10.88
CA SER A 333 1.89 -4.31 -11.05
C SER A 333 2.32 -4.21 -12.51
N GLN A 334 1.72 -4.98 -13.44
CA GLN A 334 1.97 -4.81 -14.90
C GLN A 334 1.54 -3.42 -15.40
N HIS A 335 0.59 -2.79 -14.70
CA HIS A 335 0.15 -1.43 -14.96
C HIS A 335 0.95 -0.37 -14.17
N GLY A 336 2.07 -0.75 -13.54
CA GLY A 336 2.88 0.15 -12.70
C GLY A 336 2.19 0.53 -11.39
N GLY A 337 1.16 -0.21 -11.01
CA GLY A 337 0.39 0.02 -9.79
C GLY A 337 0.83 -0.82 -8.60
N LEU A 338 0.22 -0.56 -7.46
CA LEU A 338 0.45 -1.25 -6.20
C LEU A 338 -0.88 -1.70 -5.59
N VAL A 339 -0.88 -2.84 -4.90
CA VAL A 339 -2.02 -3.31 -4.10
C VAL A 339 -1.59 -3.40 -2.64
N GLU A 340 -2.36 -2.79 -1.77
CA GLU A 340 -2.17 -2.81 -0.32
C GLU A 340 -3.42 -3.40 0.35
N CYS A 341 -3.25 -4.01 1.51
CA CYS A 341 -4.34 -4.50 2.34
C CYS A 341 -4.18 -3.99 3.77
N TRP A 342 -5.27 -3.47 4.31
CA TRP A 342 -5.39 -3.17 5.72
C TRP A 342 -6.67 -3.83 6.23
N SER A 343 -6.62 -4.45 7.42
CA SER A 343 -7.76 -5.19 7.93
C SER A 343 -7.82 -5.16 9.45
N LYS A 344 -9.03 -5.02 9.95
CA LYS A 344 -9.43 -5.26 11.35
C LYS A 344 -10.77 -5.97 11.36
N PRO A 345 -11.19 -6.58 12.47
CA PRO A 345 -12.52 -7.16 12.58
C PRO A 345 -13.62 -6.12 12.24
N GLY A 346 -14.47 -6.46 11.27
CA GLY A 346 -15.55 -5.60 10.80
C GLY A 346 -15.15 -4.60 9.70
N GLU A 347 -13.90 -4.56 9.27
CA GLU A 347 -13.48 -3.71 8.15
C GLU A 347 -12.21 -4.22 7.49
N THR A 348 -12.30 -4.64 6.23
CA THR A 348 -11.13 -4.94 5.40
C THR A 348 -11.09 -4.00 4.21
N VAL A 349 -9.93 -3.40 3.95
CA VAL A 349 -9.72 -2.43 2.89
C VAL A 349 -8.59 -2.90 1.98
N PHE A 350 -8.94 -3.30 0.76
CA PHE A 350 -7.96 -3.47 -0.30
C PHE A 350 -7.83 -2.18 -1.08
N THR A 351 -6.64 -1.62 -1.14
CA THR A 351 -6.32 -0.38 -1.86
C THR A 351 -5.49 -0.70 -3.08
N VAL A 352 -6.00 -0.34 -4.25
CA VAL A 352 -5.29 -0.42 -5.54
C VAL A 352 -4.89 0.99 -5.94
N LEU A 353 -3.60 1.19 -6.19
CA LEU A 353 -3.02 2.44 -6.65
C LEU A 353 -2.59 2.28 -8.11
N LEU A 354 -3.12 3.08 -9.01
CA LEU A 354 -2.79 3.04 -10.43
C LEU A 354 -2.32 4.40 -10.91
N PRO A 355 -1.14 4.51 -11.59
CA PRO A 355 -0.75 5.76 -12.22
C PRO A 355 -1.74 6.11 -13.33
N VAL A 356 -2.17 7.38 -13.38
CA VAL A 356 -3.09 7.86 -14.42
C VAL A 356 -2.38 7.96 -15.77
N GLU A 357 -1.16 8.48 -15.75
CA GLU A 357 -0.30 8.61 -16.93
C GLU A 357 0.80 7.54 -16.85
N ARG A 358 0.97 6.76 -17.91
CA ARG A 358 2.12 5.87 -18.03
C ARG A 358 3.34 6.73 -18.35
N GLN A 359 4.40 6.63 -17.56
CA GLN A 359 5.69 7.16 -17.99
C GLN A 359 6.11 6.33 -19.22
N ASN A 360 6.14 6.97 -20.39
CA ASN A 360 6.82 6.40 -21.54
C ASN A 360 8.29 6.21 -21.14
N GLU A 361 8.77 4.96 -21.15
CA GLU A 361 10.19 4.65 -21.25
C GLU A 361 10.67 5.14 -22.63
N SER A 362 10.86 6.41 -22.76
CA SER A 362 11.52 7.00 -23.93
C SER A 362 12.09 8.34 -23.47
N THR A 363 13.30 8.30 -23.03
CA THR A 363 14.41 9.10 -23.55
C THR A 363 15.65 8.80 -22.72
N GLN A 364 16.47 7.94 -23.22
CA GLN A 364 17.92 8.10 -23.18
C GLN A 364 18.40 8.45 -24.56
#